data_73a8094109c5a56897a2577e2187b440
#
_entry.id   73a8094109c5a56897a2577e2187b440
#
_cell.length_a   1.000
_cell.length_b   1.000
_cell.length_c   1.000
_cell.angle_alpha   90.00
_cell.angle_beta   90.00
_cell.angle_gamma   90.00
#
_symmetry.space_group_name_H-M   'P 1'
#
loop_
_entity.id
_entity.type
_entity.pdbx_description
1 polymer ?
#
loop_
_entity_poly.entity_id
_entity_poly.type
_entity_poly.pdbx_seq_one_letter_code
_entity_poly.pdbx_strand_id
1 'polypeptide(L)'
;MKALKLLALTSCFLFSAGNVAAQQDYSKSEGLLQYVDPYIGSGYHGHVFVGTSVPYGMVQLGPSNIHKGWDWCSGYHYSDSILIGFSHTHLSGTGCTDLGDILIMPLNEIRTPRGNQDDIHDGYASRYSHDNEIARPEYYSLLLDRYQIKAELTATDRVGFHRYTYPEGKPASILIDLREGNGSNAYDSYIRKIDDYTVEGYRYVRGWSPSRKVYFVLKSDKKIEQFTAYDDNTPKSWNQLKVASVKSVLTFGDVKEVKIKVSISSVSCANAAMNLQTELSHWDFDEIVKMSADRWNRELARMSVETDDEPAKRIFYTAHYHTMIAPTLFCDVNGEYRGMNDMIYTDPKKANYSTLSLWDTYRALHPLMTIIQPEMVDDVINSMLSIYRQQDKLPIWPLMSGETNQMPGYSSVPVIADAYLKGFTGFDAEEALQAMKATATYEKQKGVPYVLEKGYIPADKVHEATSIAMEYAVDDWGIAAMAHKMGKVEDALTYAKRAHYYKNYFDSSIHFIRPKLEDGS
;
A
#
# COMPACT_ATOMS: atom_id res chain seq x y z
N MET A 1 -51.45 -1.45 78.59
CA MET A 1 -50.05 -1.46 78.16
C MET A 1 -50.04 -1.85 76.69
N LYS A 2 -49.91 -0.86 75.78
CA LYS A 2 -49.94 -1.03 74.33
C LYS A 2 -48.56 -0.80 73.80
N ALA A 3 -47.97 -1.80 73.14
CA ALA A 3 -46.70 -1.70 72.46
C ALA A 3 -46.90 -1.10 71.09
N LEU A 4 -46.19 -0.02 70.79
CA LEU A 4 -46.16 0.64 69.50
C LEU A 4 -45.08 -0.06 68.62
N LYS A 5 -45.50 -0.62 67.48
CA LYS A 5 -44.55 -1.11 66.45
C LYS A 5 -44.19 0.01 65.54
N LEU A 6 -42.91 0.35 65.49
CA LEU A 6 -42.34 1.28 64.55
C LEU A 6 -41.94 0.52 63.24
N LEU A 7 -42.60 0.83 62.16
CA LEU A 7 -42.22 0.32 60.82
C LEU A 7 -41.12 1.24 60.22
N ALA A 8 -39.94 0.72 60.05
CA ALA A 8 -38.90 1.41 59.31
C ALA A 8 -39.02 1.05 57.81
N LEU A 9 -39.37 2.02 56.98
CA LEU A 9 -39.26 1.91 55.50
C LEU A 9 -37.82 2.13 55.11
N THR A 10 -37.14 1.07 54.67
CA THR A 10 -35.83 1.16 54.04
C THR A 10 -36.04 1.33 52.54
N SER A 11 -35.83 2.56 52.03
CA SER A 11 -35.81 2.84 50.59
C SER A 11 -34.49 2.32 50.02
N CYS A 12 -34.54 1.21 49.28
CA CYS A 12 -33.43 0.78 48.43
C CYS A 12 -33.32 1.69 47.20
N PHE A 13 -32.36 2.62 47.20
CA PHE A 13 -31.90 3.25 45.98
C PHE A 13 -31.05 2.23 45.21
N LEU A 14 -31.60 1.64 44.15
CA LEU A 14 -30.84 0.94 43.13
C LEU A 14 -30.07 1.97 42.30
N PHE A 15 -28.81 2.18 42.62
CA PHE A 15 -27.89 2.80 41.70
C PHE A 15 -27.64 1.79 40.57
N SER A 16 -28.24 2.03 39.41
CA SER A 16 -27.78 1.40 38.17
C SER A 16 -26.39 1.99 37.85
N ALA A 17 -25.35 1.27 38.24
CA ALA A 17 -24.01 1.51 37.71
C ALA A 17 -24.06 1.22 36.20
N GLY A 18 -24.29 2.24 35.40
CA GLY A 18 -24.02 2.16 33.97
C GLY A 18 -22.54 1.82 33.84
N ASN A 19 -22.22 0.67 33.27
CA ASN A 19 -20.89 0.34 32.82
C ASN A 19 -20.52 1.36 31.76
N VAL A 20 -19.86 2.46 32.14
CA VAL A 20 -19.07 3.25 31.25
C VAL A 20 -17.89 2.34 30.89
N ALA A 21 -17.96 1.69 29.75
CA ALA A 21 -16.81 0.98 29.21
C ALA A 21 -15.65 1.98 29.21
N ALA A 22 -14.57 1.66 29.89
CA ALA A 22 -13.37 2.49 29.89
C ALA A 22 -12.92 2.63 28.44
N GLN A 23 -12.78 3.87 27.98
CA GLN A 23 -12.28 4.15 26.64
C GLN A 23 -10.90 3.53 26.52
N GLN A 24 -10.68 2.66 25.53
CA GLN A 24 -9.41 1.96 25.35
C GLN A 24 -8.30 2.97 25.06
N ASP A 25 -7.18 2.84 25.77
CA ASP A 25 -6.02 3.71 25.60
C ASP A 25 -5.14 3.14 24.48
N TYR A 26 -5.17 3.79 23.32
CA TYR A 26 -4.33 3.46 22.17
C TYR A 26 -3.00 4.20 22.13
N SER A 27 -2.64 4.96 23.18
CA SER A 27 -1.35 5.66 23.22
C SER A 27 -0.14 4.72 23.26
N LYS A 28 -0.36 3.44 23.62
CA LYS A 28 0.67 2.40 23.71
C LYS A 28 0.20 1.12 23.02
N SER A 29 1.10 0.52 22.24
CA SER A 29 0.92 -0.83 21.72
C SER A 29 1.43 -1.88 22.73
N GLU A 30 0.92 -3.09 22.62
CA GLU A 30 1.34 -4.24 23.41
C GLU A 30 2.32 -5.15 22.65
N GLY A 31 3.06 -5.98 23.38
CA GLY A 31 4.00 -6.94 22.79
C GLY A 31 5.16 -6.27 22.05
N LEU A 32 5.56 -6.82 20.92
CA LEU A 32 6.68 -6.31 20.11
C LEU A 32 6.33 -5.01 19.39
N LEU A 33 5.06 -4.74 19.16
CA LEU A 33 4.58 -3.50 18.56
C LEU A 33 4.98 -2.25 19.35
N GLN A 34 5.22 -2.34 20.67
CA GLN A 34 5.69 -1.22 21.46
C GLN A 34 7.05 -0.66 20.98
N TYR A 35 7.83 -1.45 20.26
CA TYR A 35 9.12 -1.07 19.69
C TYR A 35 9.02 -0.54 18.27
N VAL A 36 7.87 -0.66 17.61
CA VAL A 36 7.69 -0.15 16.24
C VAL A 36 7.35 1.33 16.28
N ASP A 37 8.13 2.13 15.56
CA ASP A 37 7.92 3.56 15.40
C ASP A 37 7.69 3.91 13.92
N PRO A 38 6.42 4.03 13.45
CA PRO A 38 6.11 4.32 12.06
C PRO A 38 6.62 5.67 11.55
N TYR A 39 7.03 6.58 12.45
CA TYR A 39 7.59 7.87 12.03
C TYR A 39 9.05 7.76 11.55
N ILE A 40 9.78 6.69 11.88
CA ILE A 40 11.13 6.48 11.38
C ILE A 40 11.11 6.38 9.85
N GLY A 41 11.78 7.31 9.17
CA GLY A 41 11.81 7.38 7.71
C GLY A 41 10.68 8.19 7.07
N SER A 42 9.77 8.80 7.84
CA SER A 42 8.68 9.63 7.30
C SER A 42 9.06 11.11 7.09
N GLY A 43 10.25 11.52 7.48
CA GLY A 43 10.81 12.85 7.26
C GLY A 43 12.01 12.83 6.32
N TYR A 44 12.51 14.02 5.95
CA TYR A 44 13.59 14.19 4.96
C TYR A 44 13.29 13.42 3.66
N HIS A 45 14.21 12.59 3.20
CA HIS A 45 14.14 11.79 1.97
C HIS A 45 13.76 10.32 2.24
N GLY A 46 13.09 10.02 3.35
CA GLY A 46 12.80 8.63 3.73
C GLY A 46 11.62 8.01 3.00
N HIS A 47 10.59 8.79 2.67
CA HIS A 47 9.39 8.39 1.91
C HIS A 47 8.63 7.20 2.49
N VAL A 48 8.67 6.99 3.81
CA VAL A 48 8.00 5.87 4.46
C VAL A 48 6.54 6.19 4.72
N PHE A 49 5.67 5.22 4.50
CA PHE A 49 4.25 5.28 4.81
C PHE A 49 3.99 5.46 6.31
N VAL A 50 3.09 6.38 6.64
CA VAL A 50 2.52 6.55 7.99
C VAL A 50 1.03 6.30 7.93
N GLY A 51 0.53 5.45 8.80
CA GLY A 51 -0.86 5.04 8.84
C GLY A 51 -1.03 3.64 9.43
N THR A 52 -2.14 2.99 9.16
CA THR A 52 -2.45 1.65 9.63
C THR A 52 -2.63 0.68 8.46
N SER A 53 -2.16 -0.53 8.64
CA SER A 53 -2.31 -1.66 7.71
C SER A 53 -2.17 -2.97 8.48
N VAL A 54 -2.36 -4.09 7.80
CA VAL A 54 -1.90 -5.39 8.26
C VAL A 54 -0.67 -5.83 7.45
N PRO A 55 0.15 -6.77 7.92
CA PRO A 55 1.29 -7.28 7.14
C PRO A 55 0.87 -7.66 5.73
N TYR A 56 1.53 -7.06 4.73
CA TYR A 56 1.27 -7.27 3.30
C TYR A 56 -0.15 -6.92 2.81
N GLY A 57 -0.95 -6.17 3.58
CA GLY A 57 -2.32 -5.81 3.22
C GLY A 57 -2.43 -5.01 1.94
N MET A 58 -3.55 -5.19 1.21
CA MET A 58 -3.91 -4.37 0.05
C MET A 58 -4.22 -2.93 0.47
N VAL A 59 -4.90 -2.75 1.61
CA VAL A 59 -5.21 -1.44 2.19
C VAL A 59 -4.06 -0.95 3.04
N GLN A 60 -3.58 0.24 2.73
CA GLN A 60 -2.65 1.04 3.50
C GLN A 60 -3.35 2.37 3.79
N LEU A 61 -4.05 2.41 4.93
CA LEU A 61 -4.92 3.51 5.31
C LEU A 61 -4.15 4.53 6.13
N GLY A 62 -4.02 5.75 5.61
CA GLY A 62 -3.25 6.77 6.30
C GLY A 62 -3.56 8.19 5.86
N PRO A 63 -2.95 9.16 6.55
CA PRO A 63 -3.08 10.58 6.24
C PRO A 63 -2.47 10.91 4.88
N SER A 64 -3.10 11.84 4.16
CA SER A 64 -2.60 12.41 2.92
C SER A 64 -2.39 13.90 3.09
N ASN A 65 -1.17 14.37 2.87
CA ASN A 65 -0.80 15.78 2.82
C ASN A 65 -1.01 16.34 1.39
N ILE A 66 -0.94 17.66 1.23
CA ILE A 66 -0.83 18.27 -0.08
C ILE A 66 0.54 17.93 -0.66
N HIS A 67 0.58 17.33 -1.85
CA HIS A 67 1.83 17.00 -2.52
C HIS A 67 2.67 18.26 -2.79
N LYS A 68 3.91 18.29 -2.30
CA LYS A 68 4.84 19.44 -2.39
C LYS A 68 6.17 19.09 -3.09
N GLY A 69 6.23 17.97 -3.79
CA GLY A 69 7.43 17.51 -4.47
C GLY A 69 7.93 16.15 -4.00
N TRP A 70 9.19 15.86 -4.30
CA TRP A 70 9.77 14.52 -4.17
C TRP A 70 9.67 13.91 -2.77
N ASP A 71 9.85 14.71 -1.71
CA ASP A 71 9.79 14.20 -0.33
C ASP A 71 8.39 13.76 0.12
N TRP A 72 7.33 14.09 -0.67
CA TRP A 72 5.95 13.66 -0.42
C TRP A 72 5.55 12.40 -1.20
N CYS A 73 6.50 11.57 -1.67
CA CYS A 73 6.20 10.37 -2.46
C CYS A 73 5.30 9.36 -1.74
N SER A 74 5.37 9.25 -0.41
CA SER A 74 4.49 8.38 0.37
C SER A 74 3.10 8.97 0.65
N GLY A 75 2.84 10.24 0.26
CA GLY A 75 1.60 10.95 0.57
C GLY A 75 1.58 11.64 1.93
N TYR A 76 2.51 11.33 2.82
CA TYR A 76 2.72 11.95 4.12
C TYR A 76 4.19 12.38 4.27
N HIS A 77 4.43 13.52 4.90
CA HIS A 77 5.76 13.94 5.32
C HIS A 77 5.71 14.52 6.73
N TYR A 78 6.58 14.04 7.63
CA TYR A 78 6.55 14.40 9.06
C TYR A 78 6.64 15.90 9.33
N SER A 79 7.30 16.70 8.48
CA SER A 79 7.35 18.15 8.65
C SER A 79 6.08 18.90 8.22
N ASP A 80 5.09 18.20 7.66
CA ASP A 80 3.84 18.83 7.22
C ASP A 80 2.85 18.98 8.37
N SER A 81 2.01 19.98 8.28
CA SER A 81 0.92 20.26 9.22
C SER A 81 -0.43 20.47 8.54
N ILE A 82 -0.53 20.08 7.26
CA ILE A 82 -1.76 20.23 6.46
C ILE A 82 -2.18 18.88 5.93
N LEU A 83 -3.40 18.45 6.29
CA LEU A 83 -4.05 17.22 5.85
C LEU A 83 -5.15 17.52 4.86
N ILE A 84 -5.26 16.73 3.80
CA ILE A 84 -6.39 16.75 2.85
C ILE A 84 -7.36 15.59 3.05
N GLY A 85 -7.03 14.62 3.91
CA GLY A 85 -7.88 13.47 4.22
C GLY A 85 -7.09 12.20 4.42
N PHE A 86 -7.79 11.08 4.40
CA PHE A 86 -7.24 9.73 4.60
C PHE A 86 -7.48 8.91 3.34
N SER A 87 -6.43 8.39 2.72
CA SER A 87 -6.50 7.54 1.54
C SER A 87 -6.17 6.08 1.87
N HIS A 88 -6.56 5.16 0.98
CA HIS A 88 -6.54 3.71 1.23
C HIS A 88 -5.37 3.00 0.58
N THR A 89 -4.58 3.71 -0.22
CA THR A 89 -3.39 3.19 -0.89
C THR A 89 -2.24 4.17 -0.75
N HIS A 90 -1.05 3.67 -0.37
CA HIS A 90 0.16 4.47 -0.23
C HIS A 90 1.38 3.69 -0.74
N LEU A 91 2.38 4.43 -1.25
CA LEU A 91 3.72 3.90 -1.47
C LEU A 91 4.56 4.06 -0.19
N SER A 92 5.55 3.21 -0.02
CA SER A 92 6.51 3.30 1.07
C SER A 92 7.93 3.03 0.55
N GLY A 93 8.86 3.95 0.84
CA GLY A 93 10.27 3.82 0.47
C GLY A 93 10.58 4.08 -1.00
N THR A 94 9.64 4.59 -1.81
CA THR A 94 9.86 4.86 -3.24
C THR A 94 10.19 6.31 -3.52
N GLY A 95 10.96 6.57 -4.59
CA GLY A 95 11.27 7.91 -5.08
C GLY A 95 10.32 8.43 -6.17
N CYS A 96 9.19 7.77 -6.39
CA CYS A 96 8.16 8.18 -7.35
C CYS A 96 6.83 8.40 -6.65
N THR A 97 6.10 9.42 -7.09
CA THR A 97 4.80 9.78 -6.54
C THR A 97 3.69 9.03 -7.27
N ASP A 98 2.86 8.30 -6.54
CA ASP A 98 1.62 7.68 -7.06
C ASP A 98 0.71 7.23 -5.90
N LEU A 99 -0.41 6.55 -6.22
CA LEU A 99 -1.42 6.07 -5.28
C LEU A 99 -2.21 7.20 -4.61
N GLY A 100 -2.57 7.08 -3.33
CA GLY A 100 -3.45 8.03 -2.65
C GLY A 100 -4.92 7.87 -3.07
N ASP A 101 -5.34 6.63 -3.39
CA ASP A 101 -6.67 6.35 -3.91
C ASP A 101 -7.72 6.33 -2.81
N ILE A 102 -8.94 6.75 -3.19
CA ILE A 102 -10.15 6.81 -2.36
C ILE A 102 -9.90 7.66 -1.12
N LEU A 103 -9.78 8.97 -1.36
CA LEU A 103 -9.56 9.97 -0.31
C LEU A 103 -10.86 10.30 0.42
N ILE A 104 -10.84 10.20 1.74
CA ILE A 104 -11.96 10.48 2.64
C ILE A 104 -11.58 11.60 3.61
N MET A 105 -12.43 12.63 3.73
CA MET A 105 -12.24 13.72 4.69
C MET A 105 -13.50 13.92 5.52
N PRO A 106 -13.46 13.73 6.85
CA PRO A 106 -14.59 14.08 7.72
C PRO A 106 -14.71 15.60 7.88
N LEU A 107 -15.94 16.11 7.82
CA LEU A 107 -16.28 17.52 7.84
C LEU A 107 -17.44 17.80 8.78
N ASN A 108 -17.50 19.01 9.34
CA ASN A 108 -18.70 19.56 9.99
C ASN A 108 -19.19 20.86 9.35
N GLU A 109 -18.58 21.24 8.24
CA GLU A 109 -19.03 22.27 7.31
C GLU A 109 -18.76 21.80 5.87
N ILE A 110 -19.71 21.98 4.97
CA ILE A 110 -19.57 21.47 3.59
C ILE A 110 -18.62 22.38 2.81
N ARG A 111 -17.49 21.81 2.37
CA ARG A 111 -16.50 22.41 1.48
C ARG A 111 -16.05 21.39 0.46
N THR A 112 -15.92 21.76 -0.81
CA THR A 112 -15.50 20.88 -1.90
C THR A 112 -14.18 21.27 -2.56
N PRO A 113 -13.77 22.55 -2.61
CA PRO A 113 -12.40 22.90 -2.99
C PRO A 113 -11.40 22.27 -2.00
N ARG A 114 -10.26 21.79 -2.49
CA ARG A 114 -9.22 21.19 -1.62
C ARG A 114 -8.53 22.22 -0.72
N GLY A 115 -8.31 23.41 -1.24
CA GLY A 115 -7.36 24.39 -0.72
C GLY A 115 -5.97 24.17 -1.33
N ASN A 116 -5.04 25.04 -1.02
CA ASN A 116 -3.64 24.96 -1.42
C ASN A 116 -2.72 25.12 -0.22
N GLN A 117 -1.43 24.91 -0.42
CA GLN A 117 -0.44 24.94 0.68
C GLN A 117 -0.31 26.32 1.37
N ASP A 118 -0.56 27.39 0.63
CA ASP A 118 -0.41 28.77 1.12
C ASP A 118 -1.71 29.27 1.75
N ASP A 119 -2.85 28.79 1.24
CA ASP A 119 -4.18 29.15 1.74
C ASP A 119 -5.13 27.94 1.72
N ILE A 120 -5.44 27.42 2.92
CA ILE A 120 -6.41 26.35 3.11
C ILE A 120 -7.80 26.88 3.48
N HIS A 121 -7.98 28.22 3.66
CA HIS A 121 -9.21 28.77 4.24
C HIS A 121 -10.44 28.48 3.40
N ASP A 122 -10.33 28.52 2.08
CA ASP A 122 -11.44 28.27 1.17
C ASP A 122 -11.65 26.78 0.83
N GLY A 123 -10.73 25.91 1.29
CA GLY A 123 -10.75 24.48 0.99
C GLY A 123 -11.25 23.62 2.16
N TYR A 124 -11.34 22.30 1.90
CA TYR A 124 -11.64 21.31 2.94
C TYR A 124 -10.40 20.86 3.74
N ALA A 125 -9.19 21.20 3.32
CA ALA A 125 -7.97 20.85 4.04
C ALA A 125 -7.99 21.40 5.48
N SER A 126 -7.38 20.67 6.40
CA SER A 126 -7.25 21.05 7.81
C SER A 126 -5.80 21.06 8.26
N ARG A 127 -5.46 21.94 9.18
CA ARG A 127 -4.23 21.82 9.96
C ARG A 127 -4.37 20.71 11.01
N TYR A 128 -3.23 20.21 11.45
CA TYR A 128 -3.09 19.27 12.56
C TYR A 128 -1.74 19.49 13.28
N SER A 129 -1.64 18.91 14.48
CA SER A 129 -0.40 18.88 15.29
C SER A 129 -0.03 17.44 15.61
N HIS A 130 1.26 17.13 15.57
CA HIS A 130 1.81 15.85 16.02
C HIS A 130 1.55 15.57 17.51
N ASP A 131 1.29 16.61 18.33
CA ASP A 131 0.89 16.44 19.73
C ASP A 131 -0.45 15.71 19.87
N ASN A 132 -1.29 15.76 18.84
CA ASN A 132 -2.60 15.13 18.77
C ASN A 132 -2.65 13.99 17.74
N GLU A 133 -1.51 13.47 17.33
CA GLU A 133 -1.35 12.38 16.37
C GLU A 133 -0.82 11.12 17.06
N ILE A 134 -1.40 9.97 16.75
CA ILE A 134 -0.90 8.66 17.15
C ILE A 134 -0.76 7.81 15.90
N ALA A 135 0.46 7.33 15.60
CA ALA A 135 0.72 6.38 14.53
C ALA A 135 1.22 5.05 15.10
N ARG A 136 0.49 3.98 14.83
CA ARG A 136 0.81 2.58 15.15
C ARG A 136 0.50 1.72 13.93
N PRO A 137 1.16 0.59 13.71
CA PRO A 137 0.83 -0.29 12.59
C PRO A 137 -0.63 -0.72 12.57
N GLU A 138 -1.21 -0.96 13.74
CA GLU A 138 -2.59 -1.41 13.96
C GLU A 138 -3.61 -0.28 14.10
N TYR A 139 -3.15 0.94 14.40
CA TYR A 139 -4.03 2.05 14.74
C TYR A 139 -3.40 3.40 14.38
N TYR A 140 -4.21 4.26 13.79
CA TYR A 140 -3.83 5.66 13.57
C TYR A 140 -4.91 6.59 14.10
N SER A 141 -4.54 7.71 14.70
CA SER A 141 -5.50 8.77 15.04
C SER A 141 -4.91 10.16 14.91
N LEU A 142 -5.80 11.12 14.66
CA LEU A 142 -5.48 12.52 14.47
C LEU A 142 -6.64 13.41 14.85
N LEU A 143 -6.37 14.58 15.46
CA LEU A 143 -7.34 15.65 15.62
C LEU A 143 -7.22 16.65 14.46
N LEU A 144 -8.34 16.89 13.76
CA LEU A 144 -8.43 17.90 12.71
C LEU A 144 -8.73 19.25 13.35
N ASP A 145 -7.75 20.16 13.36
CA ASP A 145 -7.85 21.46 14.06
C ASP A 145 -9.03 22.31 13.60
N ARG A 146 -9.24 22.36 12.28
CA ARG A 146 -10.33 23.15 11.69
C ARG A 146 -11.71 22.69 12.14
N TYR A 147 -11.91 21.40 12.18
CA TYR A 147 -13.22 20.77 12.39
C TYR A 147 -13.41 20.28 13.82
N GLN A 148 -12.35 20.24 14.63
CA GLN A 148 -12.33 19.61 15.95
C GLN A 148 -12.91 18.18 15.93
N ILE A 149 -12.61 17.46 14.84
CA ILE A 149 -13.02 16.08 14.63
C ILE A 149 -11.82 15.18 14.95
N LYS A 150 -12.02 14.22 15.85
CA LYS A 150 -11.05 13.14 16.05
C LYS A 150 -11.32 12.07 15.01
N ALA A 151 -10.31 11.78 14.18
CA ALA A 151 -10.29 10.67 13.25
C ALA A 151 -9.48 9.51 13.83
N GLU A 152 -10.02 8.30 13.76
CA GLU A 152 -9.37 7.06 14.20
C GLU A 152 -9.50 6.03 13.08
N LEU A 153 -8.41 5.31 12.78
CA LEU A 153 -8.30 4.40 11.65
C LEU A 153 -7.72 3.07 12.07
N THR A 154 -8.21 2.00 11.47
CA THR A 154 -7.62 0.65 11.48
C THR A 154 -7.93 -0.05 10.16
N ALA A 155 -7.33 -1.21 9.90
CA ALA A 155 -7.51 -1.90 8.63
C ALA A 155 -7.49 -3.43 8.77
N THR A 156 -8.13 -4.10 7.81
CA THR A 156 -7.92 -5.51 7.45
C THR A 156 -7.12 -5.59 6.16
N ASP A 157 -7.04 -6.77 5.52
CA ASP A 157 -6.30 -6.89 4.25
C ASP A 157 -6.85 -5.99 3.14
N ARG A 158 -8.19 -5.85 3.04
CA ARG A 158 -8.87 -5.16 1.93
C ARG A 158 -9.85 -4.09 2.36
N VAL A 159 -10.01 -3.86 3.68
CA VAL A 159 -10.98 -2.91 4.22
C VAL A 159 -10.32 -1.92 5.16
N GLY A 160 -10.46 -0.63 4.88
CA GLY A 160 -10.17 0.44 5.82
C GLY A 160 -11.37 0.67 6.74
N PHE A 161 -11.15 0.80 8.03
CA PHE A 161 -12.17 1.08 9.01
C PHE A 161 -11.89 2.38 9.73
N HIS A 162 -12.82 3.33 9.64
CA HIS A 162 -12.70 4.66 10.21
C HIS A 162 -13.75 4.86 11.31
N ARG A 163 -13.35 5.59 12.36
CA ARG A 163 -14.22 6.11 13.40
C ARG A 163 -13.98 7.59 13.55
N TYR A 164 -15.02 8.40 13.35
CA TYR A 164 -14.96 9.85 13.44
C TYR A 164 -15.80 10.35 14.59
N THR A 165 -15.20 11.09 15.53
CA THR A 165 -15.90 11.74 16.64
C THR A 165 -16.05 13.22 16.35
N TYR A 166 -17.29 13.68 16.26
CA TYR A 166 -17.67 15.07 15.95
C TYR A 166 -17.89 15.90 17.21
N PRO A 167 -17.61 17.21 17.18
CA PRO A 167 -17.95 18.11 18.28
C PRO A 167 -19.47 18.27 18.40
N GLU A 168 -19.95 18.45 19.63
CA GLU A 168 -21.37 18.59 19.94
C GLU A 168 -21.99 19.79 19.22
N GLY A 169 -23.22 19.63 18.73
CA GLY A 169 -23.99 20.68 18.03
C GLY A 169 -23.46 21.02 16.65
N LYS A 170 -22.65 20.16 16.04
CA LYS A 170 -22.15 20.30 14.67
C LYS A 170 -22.64 19.14 13.80
N PRO A 171 -23.05 19.40 12.53
CA PRO A 171 -23.47 18.32 11.64
C PRO A 171 -22.29 17.43 11.28
N ALA A 172 -22.53 16.11 11.28
CA ALA A 172 -21.54 15.15 10.81
C ALA A 172 -21.65 14.98 9.29
N SER A 173 -20.52 15.11 8.59
CA SER A 173 -20.42 14.91 7.15
C SER A 173 -19.10 14.25 6.77
N ILE A 174 -19.06 13.64 5.59
CA ILE A 174 -17.85 13.05 5.00
C ILE A 174 -17.79 13.47 3.54
N LEU A 175 -16.63 14.00 3.14
CA LEU A 175 -16.28 14.20 1.73
C LEU A 175 -15.54 12.96 1.22
N ILE A 176 -15.95 12.47 0.05
CA ILE A 176 -15.21 11.51 -0.77
C ILE A 176 -14.65 12.28 -1.97
N ASP A 177 -13.34 12.34 -2.13
CA ASP A 177 -12.70 12.98 -3.28
C ASP A 177 -12.03 11.93 -4.15
N LEU A 178 -12.63 11.63 -5.32
CA LEU A 178 -12.11 10.67 -6.28
C LEU A 178 -11.19 11.31 -7.32
N ARG A 179 -11.07 12.63 -7.35
CA ARG A 179 -10.13 13.36 -8.20
C ARG A 179 -8.71 13.25 -7.66
N GLU A 180 -8.55 13.57 -6.38
CA GLU A 180 -7.24 13.71 -5.75
C GLU A 180 -6.54 12.35 -5.59
N GLY A 181 -5.21 12.37 -5.73
CA GLY A 181 -4.30 11.30 -5.43
C GLY A 181 -2.93 11.87 -5.12
N ASN A 182 -1.97 11.05 -4.78
CA ASN A 182 -0.62 11.51 -4.48
C ASN A 182 0.16 11.77 -5.79
N GLY A 183 0.03 13.00 -6.31
CA GLY A 183 0.68 13.45 -7.55
C GLY A 183 0.00 12.97 -8.85
N SER A 184 -1.14 12.28 -8.77
CA SER A 184 -1.87 11.80 -9.94
C SER A 184 -3.37 11.98 -9.78
N ASN A 185 -4.01 12.67 -10.75
CA ASN A 185 -5.45 12.88 -10.77
C ASN A 185 -6.16 11.79 -11.57
N ALA A 186 -7.41 11.50 -11.20
CA ALA A 186 -8.25 10.60 -11.97
C ALA A 186 -8.52 11.17 -13.37
N TYR A 187 -8.53 10.28 -14.38
CA TYR A 187 -9.01 10.61 -15.72
C TYR A 187 -10.46 10.14 -15.95
N ASP A 188 -10.95 9.22 -15.14
CA ASP A 188 -12.35 8.77 -15.10
C ASP A 188 -12.67 8.37 -13.65
N SER A 189 -13.81 8.80 -13.16
CA SER A 189 -14.29 8.44 -11.83
C SER A 189 -15.82 8.36 -11.80
N TYR A 190 -16.33 7.56 -10.89
CA TYR A 190 -17.75 7.29 -10.75
C TYR A 190 -18.12 7.11 -9.29
N ILE A 191 -19.29 7.59 -8.91
CA ILE A 191 -19.90 7.37 -7.60
C ILE A 191 -21.40 7.14 -7.72
N ARG A 192 -21.94 6.28 -6.85
CA ARG A 192 -23.38 6.02 -6.75
C ARG A 192 -23.79 5.74 -5.31
N LYS A 193 -24.89 6.34 -4.85
CA LYS A 193 -25.58 5.92 -3.64
C LYS A 193 -26.44 4.69 -3.95
N ILE A 194 -26.19 3.57 -3.27
CA ILE A 194 -26.90 2.29 -3.43
C ILE A 194 -28.16 2.26 -2.56
N ASP A 195 -27.98 2.58 -1.27
CA ASP A 195 -29.01 2.63 -0.26
C ASP A 195 -28.71 3.73 0.78
N ASP A 196 -29.47 3.76 1.88
CA ASP A 196 -29.29 4.77 2.92
C ASP A 196 -28.00 4.64 3.74
N TYR A 197 -27.21 3.58 3.54
CA TYR A 197 -25.98 3.29 4.26
C TYR A 197 -24.79 3.01 3.36
N THR A 198 -25.01 2.88 2.04
CA THR A 198 -24.01 2.34 1.10
C THR A 198 -23.79 3.24 -0.09
N VAL A 199 -22.53 3.52 -0.37
CA VAL A 199 -22.04 4.20 -1.57
C VAL A 199 -20.99 3.34 -2.24
N GLU A 200 -21.00 3.27 -3.57
CA GLU A 200 -19.98 2.60 -4.35
C GLU A 200 -19.42 3.51 -5.44
N GLY A 201 -18.26 3.18 -5.95
CA GLY A 201 -17.68 3.91 -7.05
C GLY A 201 -16.33 3.38 -7.50
N TYR A 202 -15.68 4.12 -8.37
CA TYR A 202 -14.34 3.83 -8.82
C TYR A 202 -13.56 5.08 -9.17
N ARG A 203 -12.25 4.90 -9.22
CA ARG A 203 -11.25 5.88 -9.65
C ARG A 203 -10.28 5.21 -10.61
N TYR A 204 -10.12 5.78 -11.83
CA TYR A 204 -9.17 5.32 -12.83
C TYR A 204 -8.07 6.38 -13.02
N VAL A 205 -6.83 5.95 -12.94
CA VAL A 205 -5.67 6.82 -12.92
C VAL A 205 -4.60 6.35 -13.89
N ARG A 206 -3.87 7.30 -14.47
CA ARG A 206 -2.59 7.11 -15.13
C ARG A 206 -1.58 8.01 -14.43
N GLY A 207 -0.67 7.40 -13.73
CA GLY A 207 0.40 8.05 -13.01
C GLY A 207 1.73 7.39 -13.35
N TRP A 208 2.56 7.17 -12.35
CA TRP A 208 3.74 6.32 -12.48
C TRP A 208 3.33 4.89 -12.88
N SER A 209 2.31 4.33 -12.25
CA SER A 209 1.61 3.17 -12.81
C SER A 209 0.81 3.59 -14.05
N PRO A 210 1.10 3.03 -15.24
CA PRO A 210 0.44 3.44 -16.49
C PRO A 210 -1.05 3.09 -16.56
N SER A 211 -1.50 2.15 -15.73
CA SER A 211 -2.91 1.74 -15.64
C SER A 211 -3.25 1.34 -14.22
N ARG A 212 -4.12 2.12 -13.57
CA ARG A 212 -4.62 1.80 -12.23
C ARG A 212 -6.13 2.02 -12.18
N LYS A 213 -6.86 0.98 -11.78
CA LYS A 213 -8.30 1.00 -11.60
C LYS A 213 -8.60 0.53 -10.18
N VAL A 214 -9.18 1.41 -9.38
CA VAL A 214 -9.57 1.13 -8.00
C VAL A 214 -11.07 1.33 -7.86
N TYR A 215 -11.77 0.25 -7.57
CA TYR A 215 -13.19 0.22 -7.21
C TYR A 215 -13.31 0.22 -5.69
N PHE A 216 -14.40 0.76 -5.17
CA PHE A 216 -14.64 0.76 -3.74
C PHE A 216 -16.12 0.61 -3.40
N VAL A 217 -16.37 0.13 -2.19
CA VAL A 217 -17.65 0.20 -1.50
C VAL A 217 -17.42 0.82 -0.13
N LEU A 218 -18.18 1.87 0.17
CA LEU A 218 -18.23 2.51 1.48
C LEU A 218 -19.56 2.15 2.15
N LYS A 219 -19.48 1.63 3.38
CA LYS A 219 -20.64 1.45 4.26
C LYS A 219 -20.51 2.34 5.50
N SER A 220 -21.64 2.93 5.94
CA SER A 220 -21.75 3.72 7.18
C SER A 220 -22.61 3.00 8.22
N ASP A 221 -22.29 3.18 9.51
CA ASP A 221 -23.13 2.73 10.63
C ASP A 221 -24.32 3.67 10.88
N LYS A 222 -24.29 4.88 10.30
CA LYS A 222 -25.38 5.87 10.36
C LYS A 222 -26.05 6.01 9.02
N LYS A 223 -27.34 6.34 9.04
CA LYS A 223 -28.10 6.66 7.84
C LYS A 223 -27.53 7.90 7.15
N ILE A 224 -27.31 7.82 5.85
CA ILE A 224 -26.95 8.95 4.98
C ILE A 224 -28.23 9.74 4.73
N GLU A 225 -28.40 10.85 5.45
CA GLU A 225 -29.57 11.72 5.31
C GLU A 225 -29.58 12.45 3.97
N GLN A 226 -28.40 12.92 3.53
CA GLN A 226 -28.24 13.56 2.25
C GLN A 226 -26.97 13.07 1.54
N PHE A 227 -27.09 12.80 0.26
CA PHE A 227 -26.00 12.51 -0.68
C PHE A 227 -25.97 13.58 -1.74
N THR A 228 -24.84 14.26 -1.90
CA THR A 228 -24.64 15.26 -2.96
C THR A 228 -23.38 14.91 -3.74
N ALA A 229 -23.50 14.67 -5.04
CA ALA A 229 -22.37 14.48 -5.94
C ALA A 229 -21.96 15.81 -6.57
N TYR A 230 -20.67 15.97 -6.85
CA TYR A 230 -20.09 17.18 -7.44
C TYR A 230 -19.20 16.82 -8.63
N ASP A 231 -19.34 17.60 -9.71
CA ASP A 231 -18.34 17.65 -10.76
C ASP A 231 -17.33 18.72 -10.38
N ASP A 232 -16.17 18.30 -9.88
CA ASP A 232 -15.23 19.09 -9.12
C ASP A 232 -15.91 19.81 -7.93
N ASN A 233 -16.27 21.08 -8.08
CA ASN A 233 -16.93 21.87 -7.03
C ASN A 233 -18.37 22.24 -7.38
N THR A 234 -18.89 21.76 -8.52
CA THR A 234 -20.25 22.06 -8.99
C THR A 234 -21.21 20.95 -8.58
N PRO A 235 -22.20 21.23 -7.71
CA PRO A 235 -23.15 20.22 -7.26
C PRO A 235 -24.05 19.72 -8.39
N LYS A 236 -24.38 18.44 -8.35
CA LYS A 236 -25.33 17.75 -9.25
C LYS A 236 -26.44 17.13 -8.42
N SER A 237 -27.66 17.18 -8.92
CA SER A 237 -28.84 16.66 -8.23
C SER A 237 -29.11 15.17 -8.47
N TRP A 238 -28.08 14.37 -8.73
CA TRP A 238 -28.20 12.95 -9.09
C TRP A 238 -27.64 12.05 -8.00
N ASN A 239 -28.23 10.86 -7.84
CA ASN A 239 -27.75 9.80 -6.95
C ASN A 239 -26.52 9.07 -7.49
N GLN A 240 -26.06 9.42 -8.69
CA GLN A 240 -24.85 8.91 -9.33
C GLN A 240 -24.21 9.96 -10.21
N LEU A 241 -22.92 9.89 -10.38
CA LEU A 241 -22.16 10.80 -11.26
C LEU A 241 -20.95 10.07 -11.84
N LYS A 242 -20.68 10.30 -13.14
CA LYS A 242 -19.48 9.81 -13.83
C LYS A 242 -18.83 10.97 -14.56
N VAL A 243 -17.67 11.41 -14.08
CA VAL A 243 -16.80 12.45 -14.66
C VAL A 243 -15.37 12.21 -14.19
N ALA A 244 -14.38 12.94 -14.71
CA ALA A 244 -12.99 12.80 -14.27
C ALA A 244 -12.75 13.30 -12.83
N SER A 245 -13.58 14.21 -12.33
CA SER A 245 -13.35 14.91 -11.06
C SER A 245 -14.51 14.75 -10.06
N VAL A 246 -15.00 13.52 -9.90
CA VAL A 246 -16.09 13.23 -8.96
C VAL A 246 -15.65 13.52 -7.53
N LYS A 247 -16.47 14.31 -6.84
CA LYS A 247 -16.50 14.41 -5.39
C LYS A 247 -17.91 14.10 -4.88
N SER A 248 -18.03 13.73 -3.61
CA SER A 248 -19.33 13.54 -2.99
C SER A 248 -19.30 13.90 -1.51
N VAL A 249 -20.37 14.52 -1.03
CA VAL A 249 -20.58 14.77 0.41
C VAL A 249 -21.74 13.92 0.89
N LEU A 250 -21.49 13.17 1.95
CA LEU A 250 -22.47 12.41 2.72
C LEU A 250 -22.74 13.16 4.03
N THR A 251 -24.00 13.47 4.35
CA THR A 251 -24.38 14.07 5.65
C THR A 251 -25.17 13.09 6.48
N PHE A 252 -24.93 13.11 7.80
CA PHE A 252 -25.50 12.17 8.78
C PHE A 252 -26.31 12.89 9.86
N GLY A 253 -26.54 14.22 9.71
CA GLY A 253 -27.21 15.02 10.71
C GLY A 253 -26.34 15.33 11.94
N ASP A 254 -27.00 15.61 13.06
CA ASP A 254 -26.34 15.90 14.34
C ASP A 254 -26.10 14.58 15.10
N VAL A 255 -24.99 13.92 14.78
CA VAL A 255 -24.55 12.69 15.44
C VAL A 255 -23.13 12.85 15.97
N LYS A 256 -22.88 12.36 17.18
CA LYS A 256 -21.57 12.47 17.83
C LYS A 256 -20.50 11.60 17.20
N GLU A 257 -20.86 10.43 16.66
CA GLU A 257 -19.92 9.47 16.09
C GLU A 257 -20.46 8.89 14.78
N VAL A 258 -19.59 8.76 13.80
CA VAL A 258 -19.85 8.03 12.56
C VAL A 258 -18.72 7.04 12.34
N LYS A 259 -19.07 5.79 12.07
CA LYS A 259 -18.14 4.77 11.61
C LYS A 259 -18.37 4.48 10.13
N ILE A 260 -17.32 4.36 9.36
CA ILE A 260 -17.36 3.92 7.96
C ILE A 260 -16.36 2.81 7.70
N LYS A 261 -16.74 1.91 6.83
CA LYS A 261 -15.89 0.86 6.27
C LYS A 261 -15.73 1.12 4.79
N VAL A 262 -14.50 1.12 4.30
CA VAL A 262 -14.20 1.32 2.88
C VAL A 262 -13.38 0.14 2.40
N SER A 263 -13.97 -0.69 1.56
CA SER A 263 -13.29 -1.80 0.90
C SER A 263 -12.88 -1.41 -0.50
N ILE A 264 -11.73 -1.91 -0.95
CA ILE A 264 -11.23 -1.68 -2.30
C ILE A 264 -11.06 -2.99 -3.07
N SER A 265 -11.07 -2.87 -4.41
CA SER A 265 -10.83 -3.96 -5.37
C SER A 265 -10.24 -3.39 -6.66
N SER A 266 -9.40 -4.16 -7.34
CA SER A 266 -8.94 -3.84 -8.70
C SER A 266 -9.90 -4.31 -9.79
N VAL A 267 -10.94 -5.06 -9.44
CA VAL A 267 -11.84 -5.78 -10.36
C VAL A 267 -13.15 -5.06 -10.55
N SER A 268 -13.94 -4.89 -9.46
CA SER A 268 -15.28 -4.31 -9.52
C SER A 268 -15.80 -3.84 -8.16
N CYS A 269 -16.86 -3.02 -8.15
CA CYS A 269 -17.58 -2.68 -6.91
C CYS A 269 -18.20 -3.93 -6.25
N ALA A 270 -18.66 -4.92 -7.03
CA ALA A 270 -19.19 -6.17 -6.49
C ALA A 270 -18.12 -6.95 -5.73
N ASN A 271 -16.87 -6.98 -6.22
CA ASN A 271 -15.75 -7.59 -5.52
C ASN A 271 -15.39 -6.81 -4.25
N ALA A 272 -15.37 -5.48 -4.30
CA ALA A 272 -15.17 -4.66 -3.10
C ALA A 272 -16.26 -4.93 -2.04
N ALA A 273 -17.53 -5.08 -2.46
CA ALA A 273 -18.61 -5.45 -1.54
C ALA A 273 -18.41 -6.85 -0.92
N MET A 274 -17.94 -7.81 -1.70
CA MET A 274 -17.62 -9.17 -1.23
C MET A 274 -16.43 -9.17 -0.26
N ASN A 275 -15.37 -8.41 -0.54
CA ASN A 275 -14.23 -8.20 0.36
C ASN A 275 -14.72 -7.66 1.71
N LEU A 276 -15.55 -6.61 1.70
CA LEU A 276 -16.09 -5.98 2.90
C LEU A 276 -16.93 -6.97 3.72
N GLN A 277 -17.82 -7.71 3.08
CA GLN A 277 -18.70 -8.66 3.75
C GLN A 277 -17.91 -9.81 4.38
N THR A 278 -16.84 -10.26 3.73
CA THR A 278 -16.01 -11.38 4.19
C THR A 278 -15.11 -10.99 5.35
N GLU A 279 -14.45 -9.83 5.25
CA GLU A 279 -13.41 -9.44 6.22
C GLU A 279 -13.95 -8.65 7.40
N LEU A 280 -15.01 -7.87 7.20
CA LEU A 280 -15.51 -6.94 8.22
C LEU A 280 -17.04 -6.82 8.21
N SER A 281 -17.72 -7.86 8.70
CA SER A 281 -19.20 -7.89 8.76
C SER A 281 -19.78 -7.06 9.93
N HIS A 282 -19.05 -6.88 11.04
CA HIS A 282 -19.48 -6.19 12.27
C HIS A 282 -18.92 -4.76 12.40
N TRP A 283 -19.40 -3.98 13.39
CA TRP A 283 -19.04 -2.58 13.64
C TRP A 283 -18.16 -2.39 14.89
N ASP A 284 -17.55 -3.45 15.40
CA ASP A 284 -16.62 -3.35 16.53
C ASP A 284 -15.25 -2.90 16.02
N PHE A 285 -14.94 -1.62 16.23
CA PHE A 285 -13.70 -1.01 15.81
C PHE A 285 -12.51 -1.53 16.63
N ASP A 286 -12.72 -1.69 17.94
CA ASP A 286 -11.67 -2.04 18.87
C ASP A 286 -11.25 -3.50 18.71
N GLU A 287 -12.16 -4.38 18.30
CA GLU A 287 -11.87 -5.76 17.91
C GLU A 287 -10.93 -5.81 16.71
N ILE A 288 -11.14 -4.96 15.69
CA ILE A 288 -10.27 -4.93 14.50
C ILE A 288 -8.87 -4.40 14.85
N VAL A 289 -8.77 -3.36 15.68
CA VAL A 289 -7.46 -2.90 16.18
C VAL A 289 -6.73 -4.04 16.88
N LYS A 290 -7.42 -4.79 17.75
CA LYS A 290 -6.83 -5.95 18.44
C LYS A 290 -6.39 -7.04 17.47
N MET A 291 -7.23 -7.41 16.51
CA MET A 291 -6.89 -8.42 15.49
C MET A 291 -5.65 -8.02 14.66
N SER A 292 -5.57 -6.74 14.26
CA SER A 292 -4.41 -6.19 13.57
C SER A 292 -3.15 -6.24 14.44
N ALA A 293 -3.26 -5.85 15.71
CA ALA A 293 -2.16 -5.92 16.68
C ALA A 293 -1.65 -7.35 16.89
N ASP A 294 -2.56 -8.32 17.07
CA ASP A 294 -2.22 -9.73 17.24
C ASP A 294 -1.51 -10.28 15.98
N ARG A 295 -1.94 -9.88 14.79
CA ARG A 295 -1.32 -10.27 13.52
C ARG A 295 0.09 -9.69 13.38
N TRP A 296 0.28 -8.40 13.65
CA TRP A 296 1.59 -7.75 13.63
C TRP A 296 2.55 -8.35 14.66
N ASN A 297 2.12 -8.57 15.89
CA ASN A 297 2.94 -9.19 16.93
C ASN A 297 3.39 -10.60 16.54
N ARG A 298 2.53 -11.39 15.90
CA ARG A 298 2.89 -12.73 15.41
C ARG A 298 3.97 -12.67 14.33
N GLU A 299 3.86 -11.75 13.38
CA GLU A 299 4.85 -11.61 12.31
C GLU A 299 6.19 -11.03 12.84
N LEU A 300 6.14 -10.04 13.73
CA LEU A 300 7.33 -9.49 14.37
C LEU A 300 8.07 -10.53 15.24
N ALA A 301 7.35 -11.48 15.82
CA ALA A 301 7.95 -12.55 16.63
C ALA A 301 8.74 -13.60 15.82
N ARG A 302 8.71 -13.54 14.47
CA ARG A 302 9.53 -14.43 13.62
C ARG A 302 11.04 -14.16 13.74
N MET A 303 11.40 -12.95 14.16
CA MET A 303 12.76 -12.60 14.57
C MET A 303 12.72 -11.97 15.95
N SER A 304 13.60 -12.37 16.84
CA SER A 304 13.74 -11.77 18.16
C SER A 304 15.16 -11.26 18.38
N VAL A 305 15.28 -10.13 19.06
CA VAL A 305 16.55 -9.57 19.48
C VAL A 305 16.55 -9.34 20.99
N GLU A 306 17.62 -9.75 21.64
CA GLU A 306 17.86 -9.48 23.05
C GLU A 306 18.96 -8.41 23.17
N THR A 307 18.61 -7.26 23.72
CA THR A 307 19.53 -6.15 23.95
C THR A 307 18.96 -5.21 25.02
N ASP A 308 19.83 -4.58 25.80
CA ASP A 308 19.48 -3.51 26.73
C ASP A 308 19.47 -2.12 26.03
N ASP A 309 19.88 -2.07 24.76
CA ASP A 309 19.84 -0.86 23.94
C ASP A 309 18.44 -0.68 23.35
N GLU A 310 17.58 0.07 24.04
CA GLU A 310 16.19 0.33 23.60
C GLU A 310 16.11 1.06 22.24
N PRO A 311 16.97 2.05 21.92
CA PRO A 311 17.04 2.61 20.55
C PRO A 311 17.35 1.57 19.48
N ALA A 312 18.33 0.69 19.69
CA ALA A 312 18.67 -0.37 18.74
C ALA A 312 17.50 -1.35 18.55
N LYS A 313 16.81 -1.73 19.64
CA LYS A 313 15.62 -2.57 19.59
C LYS A 313 14.49 -1.92 18.78
N ARG A 314 14.25 -0.62 18.98
CA ARG A 314 13.27 0.17 18.21
C ARG A 314 13.60 0.19 16.72
N ILE A 315 14.86 0.46 16.37
CA ILE A 315 15.33 0.44 14.98
C ILE A 315 15.12 -0.94 14.37
N PHE A 316 15.47 -2.01 15.08
CA PHE A 316 15.33 -3.39 14.59
C PHE A 316 13.87 -3.75 14.28
N TYR A 317 12.95 -3.54 15.23
CA TYR A 317 11.54 -3.91 15.03
C TYR A 317 10.84 -2.98 14.04
N THR A 318 11.23 -1.71 13.95
CA THR A 318 10.72 -0.80 12.92
C THR A 318 11.21 -1.21 11.53
N ALA A 319 12.49 -1.58 11.37
CA ALA A 319 13.01 -2.11 10.11
C ALA A 319 12.30 -3.41 9.72
N HIS A 320 12.05 -4.33 10.68
CA HIS A 320 11.29 -5.55 10.44
C HIS A 320 9.83 -5.25 10.02
N TYR A 321 9.16 -4.29 10.66
CA TYR A 321 7.86 -3.80 10.24
C TYR A 321 7.89 -3.28 8.79
N HIS A 322 8.89 -2.48 8.41
CA HIS A 322 9.03 -1.95 7.05
C HIS A 322 9.15 -3.07 5.99
N THR A 323 9.75 -4.22 6.32
CA THR A 323 9.85 -5.36 5.37
C THR A 323 8.50 -5.96 5.00
N MET A 324 7.43 -5.65 5.74
CA MET A 324 6.08 -6.20 5.57
C MET A 324 5.04 -5.19 5.09
N ILE A 325 5.46 -3.96 4.75
CA ILE A 325 4.57 -2.97 4.11
C ILE A 325 4.38 -3.30 2.63
N ALA A 326 5.42 -3.81 1.96
CA ALA A 326 5.40 -4.29 0.57
C ALA A 326 6.20 -5.61 0.45
N PRO A 327 5.84 -6.49 -0.51
CA PRO A 327 4.79 -6.38 -1.52
C PRO A 327 3.39 -6.32 -0.91
N THR A 328 2.42 -5.84 -1.68
CA THR A 328 1.03 -5.75 -1.22
C THR A 328 0.16 -6.83 -1.86
N LEU A 329 -0.74 -7.40 -1.10
CA LEU A 329 -1.79 -8.27 -1.62
C LEU A 329 -2.55 -7.56 -2.75
N PHE A 330 -2.80 -8.28 -3.86
CA PHE A 330 -3.43 -7.69 -5.05
C PHE A 330 -4.49 -8.61 -5.66
N CYS A 331 -5.19 -9.38 -4.84
CA CYS A 331 -6.36 -10.15 -5.26
C CYS A 331 -7.50 -9.98 -4.27
N ASP A 332 -8.72 -10.11 -4.74
CA ASP A 332 -9.93 -10.12 -3.94
C ASP A 332 -10.09 -11.45 -3.19
N VAL A 333 -11.03 -11.55 -2.24
CA VAL A 333 -11.24 -12.76 -1.43
C VAL A 333 -11.63 -14.00 -2.23
N ASN A 334 -12.12 -13.81 -3.47
CA ASN A 334 -12.41 -14.91 -4.40
C ASN A 334 -11.22 -15.26 -5.32
N GLY A 335 -10.05 -14.62 -5.11
CA GLY A 335 -8.85 -14.84 -5.91
C GLY A 335 -8.82 -14.08 -7.25
N GLU A 336 -9.79 -13.20 -7.52
CA GLU A 336 -9.78 -12.37 -8.72
C GLU A 336 -8.86 -11.17 -8.59
N TYR A 337 -8.17 -10.81 -9.66
CA TYR A 337 -7.33 -9.62 -9.76
C TYR A 337 -7.22 -9.12 -11.21
N ARG A 338 -6.84 -7.87 -11.38
CA ARG A 338 -6.60 -7.26 -12.70
C ARG A 338 -5.14 -7.43 -13.11
N GLY A 339 -4.92 -8.04 -14.28
CA GLY A 339 -3.60 -8.25 -14.86
C GLY A 339 -3.01 -6.99 -15.53
N MET A 340 -1.73 -7.09 -15.92
CA MET A 340 -0.96 -6.03 -16.62
C MET A 340 -1.55 -5.67 -17.99
N ASN A 341 -2.30 -6.56 -18.60
CA ASN A 341 -3.02 -6.38 -19.87
C ASN A 341 -4.48 -5.93 -19.70
N ASP A 342 -4.85 -5.48 -18.50
CA ASP A 342 -6.19 -5.01 -18.13
C ASP A 342 -7.29 -6.09 -18.10
N MET A 343 -6.95 -7.36 -18.29
CA MET A 343 -7.87 -8.50 -18.18
C MET A 343 -8.01 -8.93 -16.71
N ILE A 344 -9.15 -9.57 -16.39
CA ILE A 344 -9.37 -10.15 -15.07
C ILE A 344 -8.90 -11.61 -15.06
N TYR A 345 -8.13 -11.95 -14.05
CA TYR A 345 -7.63 -13.30 -13.79
C TYR A 345 -8.14 -13.79 -12.44
N THR A 346 -8.16 -15.09 -12.26
CA THR A 346 -8.64 -15.75 -11.03
C THR A 346 -7.69 -16.86 -10.64
N ASP A 347 -7.17 -16.82 -9.42
CA ASP A 347 -6.53 -17.96 -8.79
C ASP A 347 -6.99 -18.07 -7.33
N PRO A 348 -8.02 -18.88 -7.03
CA PRO A 348 -8.56 -18.96 -5.66
C PRO A 348 -7.65 -19.73 -4.69
N LYS A 349 -6.56 -20.33 -5.18
CA LYS A 349 -5.63 -21.15 -4.36
C LYS A 349 -4.36 -20.43 -3.98
N LYS A 350 -4.04 -19.31 -4.64
CA LYS A 350 -2.79 -18.57 -4.47
C LYS A 350 -3.08 -17.10 -4.25
N ALA A 351 -2.36 -16.49 -3.32
CA ALA A 351 -2.36 -15.06 -3.19
C ALA A 351 -1.62 -14.43 -4.37
N ASN A 352 -2.14 -13.31 -4.89
CA ASN A 352 -1.46 -12.50 -5.90
C ASN A 352 -0.92 -11.23 -5.23
N TYR A 353 0.31 -10.86 -5.55
CA TYR A 353 1.00 -9.71 -4.98
C TYR A 353 1.41 -8.71 -6.05
N SER A 354 1.43 -7.44 -5.68
CA SER A 354 1.92 -6.32 -6.47
C SER A 354 2.81 -5.41 -5.63
N THR A 355 3.21 -4.25 -6.17
CA THR A 355 4.12 -3.30 -5.50
C THR A 355 5.47 -3.98 -5.20
N LEU A 356 6.06 -4.54 -6.26
CA LEU A 356 7.32 -5.27 -6.17
C LEU A 356 8.48 -4.35 -6.60
N SER A 357 9.17 -3.78 -5.62
CA SER A 357 10.37 -2.94 -5.80
C SER A 357 11.61 -3.81 -6.03
N LEU A 358 11.62 -4.59 -7.11
CA LEU A 358 12.51 -5.75 -7.28
C LEU A 358 13.99 -5.37 -7.29
N TRP A 359 14.36 -4.25 -7.90
CA TRP A 359 15.75 -3.77 -7.90
C TRP A 359 16.30 -3.51 -6.50
N ASP A 360 15.43 -3.07 -5.58
CA ASP A 360 15.79 -2.84 -4.18
C ASP A 360 15.75 -4.15 -3.37
N THR A 361 14.72 -4.97 -3.59
CA THR A 361 14.36 -6.06 -2.68
C THR A 361 15.08 -7.38 -2.97
N TYR A 362 15.55 -7.62 -4.21
CA TYR A 362 16.31 -8.84 -4.52
C TYR A 362 17.61 -8.94 -3.72
N ARG A 363 18.17 -7.80 -3.31
CA ARG A 363 19.43 -7.69 -2.59
C ARG A 363 19.39 -8.27 -1.17
N ALA A 364 18.26 -8.13 -0.48
CA ALA A 364 18.13 -8.55 0.92
C ALA A 364 16.72 -9.03 1.31
N LEU A 365 15.64 -8.31 0.95
CA LEU A 365 14.29 -8.63 1.43
C LEU A 365 13.81 -10.00 0.94
N HIS A 366 13.91 -10.30 -0.36
CA HIS A 366 13.50 -11.61 -0.87
C HIS A 366 14.36 -12.76 -0.33
N PRO A 367 15.71 -12.64 -0.23
CA PRO A 367 16.52 -13.61 0.52
C PRO A 367 16.09 -13.79 1.97
N LEU A 368 15.73 -12.71 2.69
CA LEU A 368 15.23 -12.76 4.06
C LEU A 368 13.87 -13.49 4.13
N MET A 369 12.95 -13.23 3.19
CA MET A 369 11.67 -13.93 3.10
C MET A 369 11.83 -15.46 3.05
N THR A 370 12.86 -15.97 2.37
CA THR A 370 13.12 -17.42 2.30
C THR A 370 13.44 -18.03 3.67
N ILE A 371 13.77 -17.21 4.65
CA ILE A 371 14.14 -17.62 6.03
C ILE A 371 12.97 -17.42 6.98
N ILE A 372 12.34 -16.22 6.97
CA ILE A 372 11.37 -15.84 8.00
C ILE A 372 9.91 -15.96 7.56
N GLN A 373 9.65 -15.99 6.24
CA GLN A 373 8.30 -16.07 5.65
C GLN A 373 8.27 -17.02 4.45
N PRO A 374 8.79 -18.28 4.61
CA PRO A 374 8.92 -19.22 3.49
C PRO A 374 7.59 -19.55 2.82
N GLU A 375 6.46 -19.45 3.53
CA GLU A 375 5.12 -19.69 3.00
C GLU A 375 4.67 -18.68 1.94
N MET A 376 5.28 -17.48 1.88
CA MET A 376 4.94 -16.46 0.90
C MET A 376 5.76 -16.55 -0.39
N VAL A 377 6.91 -17.20 -0.36
CA VAL A 377 7.89 -17.18 -1.45
C VAL A 377 7.28 -17.70 -2.76
N ASP A 378 6.61 -18.85 -2.69
CA ASP A 378 5.99 -19.47 -3.87
C ASP A 378 4.87 -18.60 -4.47
N ASP A 379 4.04 -17.93 -3.65
CA ASP A 379 2.98 -17.06 -4.12
C ASP A 379 3.53 -15.78 -4.77
N VAL A 380 4.60 -15.21 -4.23
CA VAL A 380 5.28 -14.05 -4.82
C VAL A 380 5.87 -14.42 -6.19
N ILE A 381 6.54 -15.58 -6.31
CA ILE A 381 7.08 -16.05 -7.60
C ILE A 381 5.95 -16.35 -8.60
N ASN A 382 4.88 -17.01 -8.17
CA ASN A 382 3.71 -17.27 -9.03
C ASN A 382 3.06 -15.96 -9.50
N SER A 383 3.07 -14.89 -8.69
CA SER A 383 2.63 -13.55 -9.10
C SER A 383 3.52 -13.00 -10.22
N MET A 384 4.84 -13.15 -10.13
CA MET A 384 5.78 -12.76 -11.19
C MET A 384 5.56 -13.57 -12.48
N LEU A 385 5.33 -14.88 -12.38
CA LEU A 385 5.04 -15.74 -13.52
C LEU A 385 3.68 -15.41 -14.16
N SER A 386 2.70 -15.03 -13.34
CA SER A 386 1.43 -14.53 -13.85
C SER A 386 1.60 -13.26 -14.68
N ILE A 387 2.44 -12.33 -14.23
CA ILE A 387 2.79 -11.12 -14.98
C ILE A 387 3.51 -11.47 -16.29
N TYR A 388 4.44 -12.45 -16.27
CA TYR A 388 5.08 -12.95 -17.50
C TYR A 388 4.06 -13.44 -18.54
N ARG A 389 3.07 -14.23 -18.13
CA ARG A 389 1.99 -14.71 -19.03
C ARG A 389 1.14 -13.59 -19.62
N GLN A 390 1.12 -12.42 -18.98
CA GLN A 390 0.30 -11.26 -19.37
C GLN A 390 1.03 -10.28 -20.29
N GLN A 391 2.38 -10.24 -20.28
CA GLN A 391 3.16 -9.23 -21.01
C GLN A 391 4.42 -9.80 -21.69
N ASP A 392 4.60 -11.13 -21.77
CA ASP A 392 5.73 -11.84 -22.39
C ASP A 392 7.09 -11.56 -21.76
N LYS A 393 7.14 -10.95 -20.59
CA LYS A 393 8.35 -10.73 -19.78
C LYS A 393 8.01 -10.73 -18.30
N LEU A 394 9.00 -11.07 -17.46
CA LEU A 394 8.89 -10.93 -16.02
C LEU A 394 8.77 -9.44 -15.62
N PRO A 395 8.21 -9.14 -14.43
CA PRO A 395 8.10 -7.76 -13.96
C PRO A 395 9.47 -7.15 -13.69
N ILE A 396 9.55 -5.83 -13.92
CA ILE A 396 10.68 -4.98 -13.52
C ILE A 396 10.31 -4.22 -12.24
N TRP A 397 9.23 -3.46 -12.28
CA TRP A 397 8.66 -2.76 -11.13
C TRP A 397 7.14 -2.65 -11.27
N PRO A 398 6.38 -3.71 -10.96
CA PRO A 398 4.94 -3.71 -11.09
C PRO A 398 4.30 -2.91 -9.96
N LEU A 399 3.41 -1.98 -10.30
CA LEU A 399 2.59 -1.21 -9.37
C LEU A 399 1.12 -1.43 -9.69
N MET A 400 0.42 -2.16 -8.84
CA MET A 400 -0.96 -2.63 -9.07
C MET A 400 -1.05 -3.39 -10.40
N SER A 401 -1.92 -2.95 -11.34
CA SER A 401 -2.06 -3.54 -12.68
C SER A 401 -1.20 -2.86 -13.76
N GLY A 402 -0.16 -2.15 -13.38
CA GLY A 402 0.73 -1.43 -14.30
C GLY A 402 2.20 -1.79 -14.13
N GLU A 403 2.89 -2.02 -15.27
CA GLU A 403 4.35 -2.18 -15.28
C GLU A 403 5.01 -0.83 -15.49
N THR A 404 5.79 -0.37 -14.52
CA THR A 404 6.45 0.94 -14.60
C THR A 404 7.75 0.90 -15.39
N ASN A 405 8.37 -0.27 -15.55
CA ASN A 405 9.71 -0.47 -16.15
C ASN A 405 10.80 0.41 -15.53
N GLN A 406 10.63 0.82 -14.28
CA GLN A 406 11.55 1.70 -13.60
C GLN A 406 12.70 0.90 -12.99
N MET A 407 13.85 1.54 -12.85
CA MET A 407 15.12 1.03 -12.35
C MET A 407 15.84 0.06 -13.32
N PRO A 408 17.17 -0.07 -13.24
CA PRO A 408 17.96 -0.96 -14.09
C PRO A 408 17.79 -2.44 -13.72
N GLY A 409 18.05 -3.33 -14.67
CA GLY A 409 17.99 -4.77 -14.44
C GLY A 409 16.64 -5.40 -14.77
N TYR A 410 16.59 -6.74 -14.63
CA TYR A 410 15.38 -7.55 -14.60
C TYR A 410 15.40 -8.41 -13.32
N SER A 411 15.38 -7.71 -12.21
CA SER A 411 15.69 -8.23 -10.86
C SER A 411 14.70 -9.26 -10.31
N SER A 412 13.61 -9.56 -11.01
CA SER A 412 12.79 -10.75 -10.77
C SER A 412 13.57 -12.05 -10.95
N VAL A 413 14.58 -12.04 -11.84
CA VAL A 413 15.42 -13.20 -12.15
C VAL A 413 16.21 -13.71 -10.94
N PRO A 414 17.04 -12.90 -10.25
CA PRO A 414 17.74 -13.37 -9.06
C PRO A 414 16.81 -13.78 -7.92
N VAL A 415 15.62 -13.19 -7.78
CA VAL A 415 14.61 -13.62 -6.79
C VAL A 415 14.15 -15.05 -7.07
N ILE A 416 13.78 -15.37 -8.31
CA ILE A 416 13.33 -16.71 -8.71
C ILE A 416 14.48 -17.72 -8.58
N ALA A 417 15.67 -17.33 -9.06
CA ALA A 417 16.85 -18.20 -9.00
C ALA A 417 17.25 -18.54 -7.56
N ASP A 418 17.29 -17.56 -6.65
CA ASP A 418 17.62 -17.75 -5.24
C ASP A 418 16.64 -18.72 -4.56
N ALA A 419 15.34 -18.51 -4.76
CA ALA A 419 14.32 -19.40 -4.22
C ALA A 419 14.46 -20.84 -4.75
N TYR A 420 14.61 -21.03 -6.06
CA TYR A 420 14.81 -22.36 -6.65
C TYR A 420 16.07 -23.04 -6.11
N LEU A 421 17.17 -22.30 -6.01
CA LEU A 421 18.44 -22.83 -5.48
C LEU A 421 18.34 -23.22 -4.00
N LYS A 422 17.51 -22.56 -3.23
CA LYS A 422 17.20 -22.88 -1.83
C LYS A 422 16.19 -24.02 -1.67
N GLY A 423 15.57 -24.50 -2.75
CA GLY A 423 14.69 -25.67 -2.74
C GLY A 423 13.19 -25.38 -2.70
N PHE A 424 12.78 -24.15 -2.97
CA PHE A 424 11.36 -23.84 -3.15
C PHE A 424 10.83 -24.44 -4.46
N THR A 425 9.67 -25.07 -4.42
CA THR A 425 9.12 -25.89 -5.54
C THR A 425 7.63 -25.65 -5.78
N GLY A 426 6.99 -24.67 -5.13
CA GLY A 426 5.58 -24.38 -5.32
C GLY A 426 5.25 -23.58 -6.58
N PHE A 427 6.21 -23.49 -7.52
CA PHE A 427 6.06 -22.91 -8.84
C PHE A 427 6.66 -23.81 -9.94
N ASP A 428 6.25 -23.58 -11.19
CA ASP A 428 6.78 -24.35 -12.33
C ASP A 428 8.19 -23.86 -12.69
N ALA A 429 9.20 -24.68 -12.41
CA ALA A 429 10.60 -24.33 -12.63
C ALA A 429 10.98 -24.24 -14.12
N GLU A 430 10.35 -25.04 -15.01
CA GLU A 430 10.60 -24.97 -16.45
C GLU A 430 10.01 -23.67 -17.02
N GLU A 431 8.78 -23.33 -16.64
CA GLU A 431 8.18 -22.04 -17.00
C GLU A 431 8.99 -20.87 -16.44
N ALA A 432 9.45 -20.96 -15.20
CA ALA A 432 10.26 -19.91 -14.57
C ALA A 432 11.57 -19.68 -15.34
N LEU A 433 12.31 -20.73 -15.69
CA LEU A 433 13.52 -20.62 -16.51
C LEU A 433 13.21 -20.02 -17.90
N GLN A 434 12.12 -20.43 -18.53
CA GLN A 434 11.65 -19.85 -19.80
C GLN A 434 11.36 -18.36 -19.66
N ALA A 435 10.64 -17.95 -18.62
CA ALA A 435 10.29 -16.54 -18.36
C ALA A 435 11.54 -15.67 -18.11
N MET A 436 12.51 -16.21 -17.37
CA MET A 436 13.80 -15.55 -17.13
C MET A 436 14.56 -15.32 -18.45
N LYS A 437 14.66 -16.35 -19.30
CA LYS A 437 15.32 -16.29 -20.63
C LYS A 437 14.60 -15.32 -21.56
N ALA A 438 13.26 -15.39 -21.63
CA ALA A 438 12.45 -14.48 -22.42
C ALA A 438 12.67 -13.01 -22.02
N THR A 439 12.74 -12.74 -20.71
CA THR A 439 13.01 -11.40 -20.19
C THR A 439 14.43 -10.92 -20.55
N ALA A 440 15.43 -11.78 -20.40
CA ALA A 440 16.84 -11.47 -20.71
C ALA A 440 17.12 -11.30 -22.20
N THR A 441 16.17 -11.67 -23.06
CA THR A 441 16.26 -11.50 -24.53
C THR A 441 15.14 -10.61 -25.10
N TYR A 442 14.36 -9.95 -24.23
CA TYR A 442 13.26 -9.09 -24.66
C TYR A 442 13.79 -7.82 -25.35
N GLU A 443 13.69 -7.76 -26.68
CA GLU A 443 14.29 -6.71 -27.49
C GLU A 443 13.82 -5.28 -27.17
N LYS A 444 12.61 -5.12 -26.60
CA LYS A 444 12.12 -3.80 -26.18
C LYS A 444 12.65 -3.37 -24.81
N GLN A 445 13.36 -4.24 -24.08
CA GLN A 445 13.98 -3.87 -22.82
C GLN A 445 15.23 -3.02 -23.09
N LYS A 446 15.36 -1.94 -22.32
CA LYS A 446 16.43 -0.93 -22.45
C LYS A 446 17.81 -1.58 -22.46
N GLY A 447 18.56 -1.45 -23.55
CA GLY A 447 19.92 -1.97 -23.67
C GLY A 447 20.08 -3.45 -24.08
N VAL A 448 19.04 -4.28 -23.99
CA VAL A 448 19.10 -5.72 -24.33
C VAL A 448 19.60 -5.97 -25.76
N PRO A 449 19.12 -5.27 -26.81
CA PRO A 449 19.65 -5.48 -28.17
C PRO A 449 21.17 -5.32 -28.26
N TYR A 450 21.75 -4.34 -27.59
CA TYR A 450 23.19 -4.11 -27.57
C TYR A 450 23.95 -5.20 -26.81
N VAL A 451 23.39 -5.70 -25.69
CA VAL A 451 24.00 -6.84 -24.97
C VAL A 451 24.05 -8.08 -25.85
N LEU A 452 22.99 -8.35 -26.60
CA LEU A 452 22.93 -9.50 -27.52
C LEU A 452 23.89 -9.38 -28.70
N GLU A 453 24.02 -8.19 -29.27
CA GLU A 453 24.87 -7.93 -30.46
C GLU A 453 26.35 -7.74 -30.10
N LYS A 454 26.64 -6.85 -29.11
CA LYS A 454 27.99 -6.35 -28.83
C LYS A 454 28.60 -6.90 -27.54
N GLY A 455 27.81 -7.48 -26.66
CA GLY A 455 28.24 -7.86 -25.31
C GLY A 455 28.45 -6.68 -24.35
N TYR A 456 28.03 -5.49 -24.74
CA TYR A 456 28.02 -4.29 -23.89
C TYR A 456 26.94 -3.31 -24.37
N ILE A 457 26.57 -2.34 -23.53
CA ILE A 457 25.59 -1.29 -23.83
C ILE A 457 26.37 0.03 -24.07
N PRO A 458 26.29 0.64 -25.25
CA PRO A 458 26.97 1.90 -25.52
C PRO A 458 26.38 3.07 -24.73
N ALA A 459 27.24 3.85 -24.06
CA ALA A 459 26.81 4.97 -23.21
C ALA A 459 26.30 6.19 -24.00
N ASP A 460 26.67 6.31 -25.26
CA ASP A 460 26.17 7.33 -26.19
C ASP A 460 24.81 6.95 -26.81
N LYS A 461 24.35 5.73 -26.65
CA LYS A 461 23.05 5.23 -27.15
C LYS A 461 22.01 5.02 -26.04
N VAL A 462 22.45 4.65 -24.85
CA VAL A 462 21.55 4.31 -23.74
C VAL A 462 21.96 5.07 -22.49
N HIS A 463 21.05 5.85 -21.96
CA HIS A 463 21.25 6.50 -20.66
C HIS A 463 21.37 5.44 -19.56
N GLU A 464 22.28 5.61 -18.61
CA GLU A 464 22.59 4.65 -17.52
C GLU A 464 23.16 3.31 -18.01
N ALA A 465 23.75 3.27 -19.21
CA ALA A 465 24.21 2.06 -19.87
C ALA A 465 25.05 1.13 -18.98
N THR A 466 26.04 1.69 -18.27
CA THR A 466 26.95 0.91 -17.41
C THR A 466 26.22 0.31 -16.21
N SER A 467 25.36 1.09 -15.54
CA SER A 467 24.54 0.63 -14.42
C SER A 467 23.62 -0.52 -14.84
N ILE A 468 22.92 -0.36 -15.96
CA ILE A 468 22.03 -1.39 -16.53
C ILE A 468 22.83 -2.67 -16.84
N ALA A 469 24.02 -2.53 -17.44
CA ALA A 469 24.84 -3.69 -17.80
C ALA A 469 25.38 -4.45 -16.58
N MET A 470 25.68 -3.75 -15.49
CA MET A 470 26.10 -4.40 -14.24
C MET A 470 24.97 -5.22 -13.62
N GLU A 471 23.74 -4.68 -13.58
CA GLU A 471 22.58 -5.42 -13.11
C GLU A 471 22.27 -6.62 -14.02
N TYR A 472 22.32 -6.47 -15.35
CA TYR A 472 22.12 -7.59 -16.28
C TYR A 472 23.15 -8.71 -16.08
N ALA A 473 24.37 -8.40 -15.69
CA ALA A 473 25.37 -9.43 -15.39
C ALA A 473 25.01 -10.25 -14.14
N VAL A 474 24.43 -9.61 -13.12
CA VAL A 474 23.93 -10.30 -11.93
C VAL A 474 22.71 -11.16 -12.28
N ASP A 475 21.77 -10.61 -13.04
CA ASP A 475 20.56 -11.28 -13.46
C ASP A 475 20.89 -12.53 -14.32
N ASP A 476 21.77 -12.39 -15.32
CA ASP A 476 22.23 -13.50 -16.17
C ASP A 476 22.95 -14.58 -15.39
N TRP A 477 23.67 -14.23 -14.31
CA TRP A 477 24.23 -15.22 -13.40
C TRP A 477 23.13 -16.05 -12.70
N GLY A 478 22.04 -15.42 -12.31
CA GLY A 478 20.87 -16.11 -11.77
C GLY A 478 20.31 -17.16 -12.72
N ILE A 479 20.16 -16.82 -14.02
CA ILE A 479 19.73 -17.76 -15.06
C ILE A 479 20.72 -18.91 -15.19
N ALA A 480 22.01 -18.60 -15.26
CA ALA A 480 23.06 -19.63 -15.39
C ALA A 480 23.05 -20.62 -14.23
N ALA A 481 22.93 -20.12 -12.99
CA ALA A 481 22.92 -20.94 -11.79
C ALA A 481 21.68 -21.86 -11.72
N MET A 482 20.50 -21.32 -12.02
CA MET A 482 19.26 -22.12 -12.07
C MET A 482 19.32 -23.18 -13.18
N ALA A 483 19.72 -22.79 -14.41
CA ALA A 483 19.87 -23.70 -15.53
C ALA A 483 20.86 -24.82 -15.25
N HIS A 484 21.98 -24.51 -14.59
CA HIS A 484 22.97 -25.52 -14.18
C HIS A 484 22.34 -26.55 -13.21
N LYS A 485 21.64 -26.09 -12.18
CA LYS A 485 20.94 -26.99 -11.21
C LYS A 485 19.88 -27.85 -11.89
N MET A 486 19.21 -27.34 -12.95
CA MET A 486 18.23 -28.06 -13.75
C MET A 486 18.87 -29.02 -14.80
N GLY A 487 20.19 -29.05 -14.94
CA GLY A 487 20.88 -29.84 -15.97
C GLY A 487 20.77 -29.29 -17.38
N LYS A 488 20.37 -28.03 -17.57
CA LYS A 488 20.26 -27.32 -18.86
C LYS A 488 21.63 -26.73 -19.25
N VAL A 489 22.56 -27.57 -19.66
CA VAL A 489 23.97 -27.24 -19.84
C VAL A 489 24.19 -26.09 -20.84
N GLU A 490 23.48 -26.08 -21.96
CA GLU A 490 23.62 -25.06 -23.00
C GLU A 490 23.19 -23.69 -22.48
N ASP A 491 22.04 -23.60 -21.81
CA ASP A 491 21.56 -22.38 -21.18
C ASP A 491 22.55 -21.90 -20.10
N ALA A 492 23.01 -22.82 -19.24
CA ALA A 492 23.96 -22.49 -18.18
C ALA A 492 25.25 -21.84 -18.74
N LEU A 493 25.82 -22.41 -19.82
CA LEU A 493 27.03 -21.87 -20.45
C LEU A 493 26.78 -20.53 -21.14
N THR A 494 25.64 -20.39 -21.82
CA THR A 494 25.26 -19.16 -22.51
C THR A 494 25.15 -17.99 -21.54
N TYR A 495 24.37 -18.18 -20.47
CA TYR A 495 24.15 -17.11 -19.49
C TYR A 495 25.34 -16.88 -18.55
N ALA A 496 26.14 -17.92 -18.25
CA ALA A 496 27.43 -17.73 -17.57
C ALA A 496 28.40 -16.84 -18.37
N LYS A 497 28.45 -17.01 -19.71
CA LYS A 497 29.22 -16.11 -20.58
C LYS A 497 28.71 -14.67 -20.52
N ARG A 498 27.38 -14.46 -20.58
CA ARG A 498 26.77 -13.13 -20.51
C ARG A 498 27.00 -12.48 -19.16
N ALA A 499 26.91 -13.25 -18.07
CA ALA A 499 27.22 -12.77 -16.72
C ALA A 499 28.64 -12.19 -16.59
N HIS A 500 29.56 -12.59 -17.46
CA HIS A 500 30.92 -12.03 -17.49
C HIS A 500 31.07 -10.78 -18.37
N TYR A 501 30.02 -10.30 -19.00
CA TYR A 501 30.11 -9.11 -19.86
C TYR A 501 30.45 -7.82 -19.11
N TYR A 502 30.27 -7.77 -17.77
CA TYR A 502 30.78 -6.65 -16.97
C TYR A 502 32.27 -6.40 -17.18
N LYS A 503 33.06 -7.42 -17.55
CA LYS A 503 34.52 -7.29 -17.87
C LYS A 503 34.79 -6.40 -19.06
N ASN A 504 33.82 -6.24 -19.98
CA ASN A 504 33.95 -5.36 -21.15
C ASN A 504 33.99 -3.88 -20.76
N TYR A 505 33.63 -3.53 -19.55
CA TYR A 505 33.65 -2.18 -18.99
C TYR A 505 34.83 -1.94 -18.05
N PHE A 506 35.61 -2.98 -17.71
CA PHE A 506 36.74 -2.84 -16.81
C PHE A 506 37.96 -2.26 -17.58
N ASP A 507 38.39 -1.07 -17.16
CA ASP A 507 39.60 -0.42 -17.68
C ASP A 507 40.77 -0.70 -16.75
N SER A 508 41.70 -1.56 -17.20
CA SER A 508 42.85 -1.98 -16.41
C SER A 508 43.87 -0.85 -16.19
N SER A 509 43.84 0.23 -16.97
CA SER A 509 44.75 1.37 -16.81
C SER A 509 44.40 2.24 -15.60
N ILE A 510 43.14 2.27 -15.22
CA ILE A 510 42.62 3.04 -14.07
C ILE A 510 42.03 2.14 -12.96
N HIS A 511 41.96 0.84 -13.18
CA HIS A 511 41.40 -0.19 -12.29
C HIS A 511 39.94 0.07 -11.89
N PHE A 512 39.11 0.63 -12.79
CA PHE A 512 37.69 0.93 -12.57
C PHE A 512 36.82 0.48 -13.73
N ILE A 513 35.51 0.28 -13.42
CA ILE A 513 34.48 0.18 -14.44
C ILE A 513 34.25 1.58 -15.06
N ARG A 514 34.19 1.64 -16.37
CA ARG A 514 34.00 2.89 -17.09
C ARG A 514 33.05 2.70 -18.29
N PRO A 515 32.22 3.73 -18.63
CA PRO A 515 31.35 3.65 -19.80
C PRO A 515 32.14 3.43 -21.09
N LYS A 516 31.52 2.74 -22.02
CA LYS A 516 32.05 2.42 -23.33
C LYS A 516 31.12 2.97 -24.39
N LEU A 517 31.68 3.62 -25.41
CA LEU A 517 30.92 4.19 -26.53
C LEU A 517 30.67 3.15 -27.62
N GLU A 518 29.80 3.49 -28.61
CA GLU A 518 29.47 2.56 -29.70
C GLU A 518 30.67 2.15 -30.54
N ASP A 519 31.63 3.04 -30.74
CA ASP A 519 32.89 2.80 -31.47
C ASP A 519 33.92 1.97 -30.68
N GLY A 520 33.60 1.63 -29.43
CA GLY A 520 34.44 0.82 -28.54
C GLY A 520 35.41 1.62 -27.67
N SER A 521 35.48 2.96 -27.80
CA SER A 521 36.31 3.83 -26.96
C SER A 521 35.75 4.00 -25.54
#